data_07ffe38f6fa38076c07588f2f9e70d1f
#
_entry.id   07ffe38f6fa38076c07588f2f9e70d1f
#
_cell.length_a   1.000
_cell.length_b   1.000
_cell.length_c   1.000
_cell.angle_alpha   90.00
_cell.angle_beta   90.00
_cell.angle_gamma   90.00
#
_symmetry.space_group_name_H-M   'P 1'
#
loop_
_entity.id
_entity.type
_entity.pdbx_description
1 polymer ?
#
loop_
_entity_poly.entity_id
_entity_poly.type
_entity_poly.pdbx_seq_one_letter_code
_entity_poly.pdbx_strand_id
1 'polypeptide(L)'
;FPLIHTQRHPLNYSGRGPTDDCIVKPDVFAPGTGIVSCNAFYSQFPNAPPYLSKTGTSMAAPVVSGAIACLLSKYPFLTNAEVKLKLHTSCVQIPGTESGWGILDFSRLLE
;
A
#
# COMPACT_ATOMS: atom_id res chain seq x y z
N PHE A 1 -8.32 0.23 7.52
CA PHE A 1 -7.10 -0.36 8.05
C PHE A 1 -6.69 0.33 9.33
N PRO A 2 -6.21 -0.42 10.33
CA PRO A 2 -5.87 0.18 11.62
C PRO A 2 -4.78 1.24 11.55
N LEU A 3 -3.92 1.17 10.55
CA LEU A 3 -2.81 2.13 10.43
C LEU A 3 -3.26 3.54 10.10
N ILE A 4 -4.45 3.70 9.57
CA ILE A 4 -5.02 5.00 9.27
C ILE A 4 -5.41 5.71 10.57
N HIS A 5 -5.66 4.95 11.62
CA HIS A 5 -6.09 5.48 12.90
C HIS A 5 -4.93 5.82 13.84
N THR A 6 -3.71 5.62 13.39
CA THR A 6 -2.56 6.06 14.16
C THR A 6 -2.51 7.58 14.16
N GLN A 7 -1.82 8.16 15.12
CA GLN A 7 -1.68 9.61 15.21
C GLN A 7 -0.97 10.19 13.99
N ARG A 8 -0.35 9.36 13.18
CA ARG A 8 0.37 9.83 12.00
C ARG A 8 -0.52 9.78 10.79
N HIS A 9 -0.79 10.93 10.25
CA HIS A 9 -1.48 11.05 8.98
C HIS A 9 -0.66 10.36 7.89
N PRO A 10 -1.28 9.57 6.98
CA PRO A 10 -0.53 8.85 5.95
C PRO A 10 0.31 9.74 5.05
N LEU A 11 -0.04 11.01 4.95
CA LEU A 11 0.67 11.96 4.11
C LEU A 11 1.81 12.70 4.80
N ASN A 12 2.08 12.44 6.07
CA ASN A 12 3.15 13.14 6.79
C ASN A 12 4.53 12.86 6.21
N TYR A 13 4.73 11.71 5.59
CA TYR A 13 6.01 11.32 5.01
C TYR A 13 5.90 10.82 3.57
N SER A 14 4.70 10.75 3.02
CA SER A 14 4.48 10.30 1.65
C SER A 14 4.79 11.39 0.65
N GLY A 15 5.41 11.01 -0.46
CA GLY A 15 5.44 11.88 -1.63
C GLY A 15 4.03 12.09 -2.14
N ARG A 16 3.75 13.30 -2.65
CA ARG A 16 2.43 13.66 -3.18
C ARG A 16 2.56 14.38 -4.49
N GLY A 17 1.64 14.06 -5.38
CA GLY A 17 1.50 14.81 -6.61
C GLY A 17 0.76 16.13 -6.41
N PRO A 18 0.36 16.76 -7.49
CA PRO A 18 0.55 16.27 -8.85
C PRO A 18 1.99 16.35 -9.32
N THR A 19 2.31 15.63 -10.40
CA THR A 19 3.60 15.75 -11.06
C THR A 19 3.69 17.07 -11.81
N ASP A 20 4.89 17.39 -12.34
CA ASP A 20 5.07 18.59 -13.15
C ASP A 20 4.17 18.60 -14.38
N ASP A 21 3.78 17.41 -14.87
CA ASP A 21 2.85 17.24 -15.99
C ASP A 21 1.38 17.24 -15.56
N CYS A 22 1.10 17.64 -14.32
CA CYS A 22 -0.25 17.67 -13.74
C CYS A 22 -0.90 16.29 -13.60
N ILE A 23 -0.11 15.22 -13.50
CA ILE A 23 -0.62 13.87 -13.27
C ILE A 23 -0.80 13.67 -11.77
N VAL A 24 -1.99 13.20 -11.39
CA VAL A 24 -2.32 12.92 -9.98
C VAL A 24 -1.52 11.72 -9.49
N LYS A 25 -0.79 11.89 -8.39
CA LYS A 25 0.00 10.84 -7.73
C LYS A 25 0.00 11.04 -6.22
N PRO A 26 0.15 9.99 -5.43
CA PRO A 26 0.21 8.58 -5.84
C PRO A 26 -1.13 8.11 -6.39
N ASP A 27 -1.14 7.00 -7.13
CA ASP A 27 -2.38 6.42 -7.63
C ASP A 27 -3.22 5.91 -6.45
N VAL A 28 -2.59 5.19 -5.52
CA VAL A 28 -3.29 4.53 -4.42
C VAL A 28 -2.50 4.69 -3.12
N PHE A 29 -3.22 4.76 -2.00
CA PHE A 29 -2.63 4.78 -0.67
C PHE A 29 -2.81 3.41 0.01
N ALA A 30 -1.83 3.03 0.80
CA ALA A 30 -1.84 1.77 1.54
C ALA A 30 -1.13 1.95 2.88
N PRO A 31 -1.37 1.04 3.84
CA PRO A 31 -0.69 1.09 5.13
C PRO A 31 0.82 1.04 4.99
N GLY A 32 1.50 1.97 5.64
CA GLY A 32 2.96 2.06 5.61
C GLY A 32 3.58 2.40 6.95
N THR A 33 2.77 2.48 8.02
CA THR A 33 3.23 2.83 9.38
C THR A 33 3.18 1.62 10.28
N GLY A 34 4.31 1.32 10.95
CA GLY A 34 4.39 0.22 11.89
C GLY A 34 4.15 -1.15 11.26
N ILE A 35 4.60 -1.32 10.03
CA ILE A 35 4.41 -2.58 9.30
C ILE A 35 5.39 -3.63 9.81
N VAL A 36 4.85 -4.75 10.29
CA VAL A 36 5.63 -5.87 10.80
C VAL A 36 5.87 -6.85 9.67
N SER A 37 7.14 -7.19 9.45
CA SER A 37 7.51 -8.16 8.44
C SER A 37 8.78 -8.90 8.86
N CYS A 38 9.20 -9.84 8.04
CA CYS A 38 10.38 -10.67 8.33
C CYS A 38 11.64 -9.83 8.39
N ASN A 39 12.51 -10.17 9.34
CA ASN A 39 13.81 -9.55 9.47
C ASN A 39 14.82 -10.26 8.58
N ALA A 40 15.33 -9.56 7.57
CA ALA A 40 16.30 -10.12 6.63
C ALA A 40 17.60 -10.56 7.30
N PHE A 41 17.93 -9.99 8.45
CA PHE A 41 19.17 -10.30 9.17
C PHE A 41 18.99 -11.31 10.30
N TYR A 42 17.83 -11.93 10.40
CA TYR A 42 17.52 -12.87 11.49
C TYR A 42 18.56 -13.98 11.61
N SER A 43 18.96 -14.57 10.49
CA SER A 43 19.91 -15.68 10.47
C SER A 43 21.37 -15.24 10.60
N GLN A 44 21.66 -13.94 10.49
CA GLN A 44 23.04 -13.44 10.49
C GLN A 44 23.51 -12.97 11.86
N PHE A 45 22.59 -12.68 12.78
CA PHE A 45 22.93 -12.18 14.11
C PHE A 45 22.26 -13.03 15.18
N PRO A 46 23.03 -13.48 16.21
CA PRO A 46 22.53 -14.46 17.19
C PRO A 46 21.27 -14.07 17.94
N ASN A 47 21.10 -12.77 18.22
CA ASN A 47 19.97 -12.26 19.01
C ASN A 47 19.01 -11.42 18.20
N ALA A 48 19.05 -11.50 16.89
CA ALA A 48 18.15 -10.71 16.06
C ALA A 48 16.71 -11.24 16.16
N PRO A 49 15.71 -10.37 16.29
CA PRO A 49 14.31 -10.81 16.29
C PRO A 49 13.91 -11.31 14.89
N PRO A 50 12.99 -12.29 14.80
CA PRO A 50 12.55 -12.79 13.49
C PRO A 50 11.73 -11.79 12.70
N TYR A 51 11.10 -10.83 13.36
CA TYR A 51 10.26 -9.81 12.74
C TYR A 51 10.68 -8.42 13.17
N LEU A 52 10.50 -7.47 12.28
CA LEU A 52 10.76 -6.05 12.56
C LEU A 52 9.56 -5.22 12.13
N SER A 53 9.37 -4.10 12.82
CA SER A 53 8.37 -3.09 12.45
C SER A 53 9.09 -1.92 11.81
N LYS A 54 8.62 -1.50 10.65
CA LYS A 54 9.19 -0.35 9.93
C LYS A 54 8.08 0.55 9.41
N THR A 55 8.42 1.81 9.17
CA THR A 55 7.52 2.82 8.64
C THR A 55 8.12 3.48 7.41
N GLY A 56 7.32 3.65 6.40
CA GLY A 56 7.72 4.33 5.17
C GLY A 56 6.85 3.94 3.99
N THR A 57 6.97 4.71 2.91
CA THR A 57 6.29 4.37 1.66
C THR A 57 6.82 3.08 1.07
N SER A 58 8.08 2.75 1.36
CA SER A 58 8.68 1.47 0.97
C SER A 58 8.04 0.28 1.68
N MET A 59 7.32 0.53 2.78
CA MET A 59 6.55 -0.51 3.48
C MET A 59 5.13 -0.60 2.94
N ALA A 60 4.60 0.48 2.37
CA ALA A 60 3.27 0.51 1.77
C ALA A 60 3.25 -0.17 0.40
N ALA A 61 4.29 0.00 -0.40
CA ALA A 61 4.34 -0.57 -1.76
C ALA A 61 4.19 -2.09 -1.77
N PRO A 62 4.87 -2.87 -0.92
CA PRO A 62 4.68 -4.33 -0.88
C PRO A 62 3.26 -4.75 -0.48
N VAL A 63 2.57 -3.94 0.32
CA VAL A 63 1.17 -4.22 0.68
C VAL A 63 0.31 -4.22 -0.58
N VAL A 64 0.49 -3.24 -1.45
CA VAL A 64 -0.23 -3.17 -2.73
C VAL A 64 0.20 -4.31 -3.65
N SER A 65 1.49 -4.61 -3.72
CA SER A 65 2.00 -5.72 -4.54
C SER A 65 1.44 -7.05 -4.10
N GLY A 66 1.36 -7.28 -2.79
CA GLY A 66 0.74 -8.49 -2.23
C GLY A 66 -0.74 -8.57 -2.54
N ALA A 67 -1.44 -7.43 -2.45
CA ALA A 67 -2.85 -7.36 -2.81
C ALA A 67 -3.08 -7.72 -4.28
N ILE A 68 -2.23 -7.22 -5.16
CA ILE A 68 -2.30 -7.55 -6.60
C ILE A 68 -2.00 -9.03 -6.83
N ALA A 69 -1.05 -9.59 -6.10
CA ALA A 69 -0.75 -11.01 -6.19
C ALA A 69 -1.98 -11.87 -5.82
N CYS A 70 -2.68 -11.48 -4.77
CA CYS A 70 -3.92 -12.15 -4.37
C CYS A 70 -5.00 -12.00 -5.43
N LEU A 71 -5.13 -10.82 -6.02
CA LEU A 71 -6.09 -10.56 -7.09
C LEU A 71 -5.81 -11.45 -8.30
N LEU A 72 -4.56 -11.55 -8.72
CA LEU A 72 -4.16 -12.37 -9.85
C LEU A 72 -4.25 -13.85 -9.55
N SER A 73 -4.14 -14.25 -8.29
CA SER A 73 -4.41 -15.62 -7.87
C SER A 73 -5.88 -15.98 -8.09
N LYS A 74 -6.78 -15.04 -7.84
CA LYS A 74 -8.21 -15.24 -8.05
C LYS A 74 -8.62 -15.10 -9.51
N TYR A 75 -8.02 -14.15 -10.22
CA TYR A 75 -8.33 -13.82 -11.61
C TYR A 75 -7.04 -13.76 -12.44
N PRO A 76 -6.47 -14.93 -12.81
CA PRO A 76 -5.12 -14.97 -13.39
C PRO A 76 -4.99 -14.37 -14.79
N PHE A 77 -6.10 -14.09 -15.47
CA PHE A 77 -6.08 -13.59 -16.84
C PHE A 77 -6.26 -12.08 -16.95
N LEU A 78 -6.22 -11.36 -15.83
CA LEU A 78 -6.34 -9.91 -15.85
C LEU A 78 -5.12 -9.27 -16.53
N THR A 79 -5.39 -8.29 -17.39
CA THR A 79 -4.35 -7.47 -17.99
C THR A 79 -3.89 -6.39 -17.00
N ASN A 80 -2.77 -5.74 -17.31
CA ASN A 80 -2.28 -4.62 -16.50
C ASN A 80 -3.32 -3.50 -16.37
N ALA A 81 -4.01 -3.19 -17.46
CA ALA A 81 -5.05 -2.17 -17.47
C ALA A 81 -6.23 -2.57 -16.57
N GLU A 82 -6.62 -3.83 -16.61
CA GLU A 82 -7.71 -4.35 -15.77
C GLU A 82 -7.33 -4.36 -14.29
N VAL A 83 -6.09 -4.73 -13.96
CA VAL A 83 -5.58 -4.66 -12.59
C VAL A 83 -5.63 -3.22 -12.09
N LYS A 84 -5.18 -2.27 -12.90
CA LYS A 84 -5.17 -0.86 -12.52
C LYS A 84 -6.59 -0.33 -12.31
N LEU A 85 -7.52 -0.73 -13.15
CA LEU A 85 -8.92 -0.36 -13.00
C LEU A 85 -9.53 -0.93 -11.73
N LYS A 86 -9.23 -2.19 -11.42
CA LYS A 86 -9.66 -2.85 -10.17
C LYS A 86 -9.12 -2.12 -8.95
N LEU A 87 -7.86 -1.71 -8.97
CA LEU A 87 -7.28 -0.93 -7.89
C LEU A 87 -8.03 0.38 -7.70
N HIS A 88 -8.28 1.09 -8.79
CA HIS A 88 -8.98 2.38 -8.74
C HIS A 88 -10.38 2.23 -8.14
N THR A 89 -11.16 1.27 -8.63
CA THR A 89 -12.54 1.09 -8.17
C THR A 89 -12.63 0.51 -6.76
N SER A 90 -11.56 -0.06 -6.25
CA SER A 90 -11.51 -0.66 -4.91
C SER A 90 -11.05 0.32 -3.82
N CYS A 91 -10.64 1.52 -4.19
CA CYS A 91 -10.17 2.51 -3.24
C CYS A 91 -11.31 3.27 -2.60
N VAL A 92 -11.10 3.71 -1.36
CA VAL A 92 -12.04 4.52 -0.61
C VAL A 92 -11.35 5.84 -0.25
N GLN A 93 -12.01 6.94 -0.56
CA GLN A 93 -11.50 8.26 -0.19
C GLN A 93 -11.66 8.50 1.30
N ILE A 94 -10.58 8.89 1.93
CA ILE A 94 -10.57 9.34 3.32
C ILE A 94 -9.82 10.67 3.39
N PRO A 95 -9.99 11.47 4.45
CA PRO A 95 -9.23 12.72 4.58
C PRO A 95 -7.74 12.46 4.45
N GLY A 96 -7.08 13.22 3.58
CA GLY A 96 -5.65 13.12 3.35
C GLY A 96 -5.25 12.29 2.13
N THR A 97 -6.18 11.64 1.45
CA THR A 97 -5.87 10.83 0.27
C THR A 97 -6.42 11.43 -1.03
N GLU A 98 -6.78 12.70 -1.02
CA GLU A 98 -7.41 13.38 -2.16
C GLU A 98 -6.46 13.50 -3.37
N SER A 99 -5.15 13.38 -3.16
CA SER A 99 -4.17 13.45 -4.24
C SER A 99 -4.11 12.15 -5.08
N GLY A 100 -4.90 11.16 -4.74
CA GLY A 100 -4.95 9.89 -5.46
C GLY A 100 -6.36 9.31 -5.45
N TRP A 101 -6.44 8.00 -5.68
CA TRP A 101 -7.71 7.29 -5.72
C TRP A 101 -8.27 7.00 -4.33
N GLY A 102 -7.47 7.19 -3.30
CA GLY A 102 -7.82 6.89 -1.93
C GLY A 102 -7.03 5.70 -1.39
N ILE A 103 -7.48 5.18 -0.26
CA ILE A 103 -6.84 4.02 0.36
C ILE A 103 -7.44 2.74 -0.21
N LEU A 104 -6.57 1.76 -0.47
CA LEU A 104 -6.99 0.47 -1.02
C LEU A 104 -7.84 -0.30 -0.01
N ASP A 105 -9.01 -0.73 -0.44
CA ASP A 105 -9.87 -1.64 0.32
C ASP A 105 -9.69 -3.05 -0.25
N PHE A 106 -9.02 -3.89 0.51
CA PHE A 106 -8.68 -5.24 0.08
C PHE A 106 -9.93 -6.09 -0.21
N SER A 107 -10.96 -5.95 0.60
CA SER A 107 -12.20 -6.70 0.41
C SER A 107 -12.86 -6.37 -0.92
N ARG A 108 -12.89 -5.08 -1.27
CA ARG A 108 -13.44 -4.63 -2.55
C ARG A 108 -12.62 -5.12 -3.73
N LEU A 109 -11.30 -5.15 -3.56
CA LEU A 109 -10.40 -5.58 -4.62
C LEU A 109 -10.68 -7.03 -5.04
N LEU A 110 -11.00 -7.88 -4.07
CA LEU A 110 -11.18 -9.31 -4.30
C LEU A 110 -12.62 -9.72 -4.58
N GLU A 111 -13.54 -8.78 -4.63
CA GLU A 111 -14.92 -9.07 -4.98
C GLU A 111 -15.09 -9.64 -6.40
#